data_74927af39c38204c6ece9b9ae83e3204
#
_entry.id   74927af39c38204c6ece9b9ae83e3204
#
_cell.length_a   1.000
_cell.length_b   1.000
_cell.length_c   1.000
_cell.angle_alpha   90.00
_cell.angle_beta   90.00
_cell.angle_gamma   90.00
#
_symmetry.space_group_name_H-M   'P 1'
#
loop_
_entity.id
_entity.type
_entity.pdbx_description
1 polymer ?
#
loop_
_entity_poly.entity_id
_entity_poly.type
_entity_poly.pdbx_seq_one_letter_code
_entity_poly.pdbx_strand_id
1 'polypeptide(L)'
;MTLRERGVQDLSLRELAREIGVSHGAPRRHFADRQALLEALAESGFERLGSELRRALDAAGEDFRARLHAAANAYIHFAVEDAALLELMFAGKHQKEEWPHQDVADRAFSVMFELILQGQAEGVLEPGDPERVGLVLFATIQGIASLVSSGIVTSEQLDELLADAVEHFLRGSRAAV
;
A
#
# COMPACT_ATOMS: atom_id res chain seq x y z
N MET A 1 0.66 13.17 19.09
CA MET A 1 1.59 13.60 18.06
C MET A 1 2.19 12.35 17.50
N THR A 2 1.80 12.00 16.31
CA THR A 2 1.92 10.66 15.73
C THR A 2 2.94 10.65 14.59
N LEU A 3 3.31 9.47 14.08
CA LEU A 3 4.05 9.25 12.84
C LEU A 3 3.51 10.16 11.70
N ARG A 4 2.18 10.36 11.70
CA ARG A 4 1.46 11.21 10.72
C ARG A 4 1.87 12.68 10.76
N GLU A 5 2.38 13.20 11.89
CA GLU A 5 2.63 14.65 12.07
C GLU A 5 4.11 15.07 11.91
N ARG A 6 5.07 14.15 12.10
CA ARG A 6 6.51 14.50 12.18
C ARG A 6 7.43 13.72 11.23
N GLY A 7 6.93 12.67 10.55
CA GLY A 7 7.80 11.77 9.80
C GLY A 7 8.66 10.86 10.71
N VAL A 8 9.21 9.81 10.10
CA VAL A 8 9.98 8.77 10.81
C VAL A 8 11.30 9.29 11.41
N GLN A 9 11.88 10.34 10.80
CA GLN A 9 13.23 10.82 11.17
C GLN A 9 13.27 11.53 12.52
N ASP A 10 12.18 12.21 12.91
CA ASP A 10 12.11 13.04 14.11
C ASP A 10 11.49 12.34 15.32
N LEU A 11 11.07 11.07 15.19
CA LEU A 11 10.47 10.31 16.27
C LEU A 11 11.50 9.62 17.15
N SER A 12 11.34 9.79 18.46
CA SER A 12 12.12 9.03 19.44
C SER A 12 11.68 7.54 19.45
N LEU A 13 12.58 6.64 19.85
CA LEU A 13 12.26 5.20 20.09
C LEU A 13 11.01 5.00 20.95
N ARG A 14 10.75 5.94 21.84
CA ARG A 14 9.62 5.89 22.78
C ARG A 14 8.29 6.22 22.10
N GLU A 15 8.31 7.16 21.14
CA GLU A 15 7.14 7.55 20.35
C GLU A 15 6.82 6.46 19.32
N LEU A 16 7.84 5.92 18.65
CA LEU A 16 7.69 4.80 17.72
C LEU A 16 7.10 3.54 18.40
N ALA A 17 7.60 3.19 19.60
CA ALA A 17 7.06 2.06 20.35
C ALA A 17 5.59 2.21 20.76
N ARG A 18 5.16 3.44 21.05
CA ARG A 18 3.76 3.74 21.36
C ARG A 18 2.85 3.53 20.14
N GLU A 19 3.33 3.87 18.93
CA GLU A 19 2.56 3.67 17.69
C GLU A 19 2.29 2.19 17.38
N ILE A 20 3.23 1.30 17.70
CA ILE A 20 3.03 -0.16 17.54
C ILE A 20 2.34 -0.82 18.75
N GLY A 21 1.85 -0.03 19.71
CA GLY A 21 1.11 -0.54 20.85
C GLY A 21 1.92 -1.31 21.89
N VAL A 22 3.28 -1.22 21.87
CA VAL A 22 4.14 -1.81 22.91
C VAL A 22 4.35 -0.85 24.08
N SER A 23 4.43 -1.40 25.30
CA SER A 23 4.54 -0.61 26.53
C SER A 23 5.84 0.20 26.59
N HIS A 24 5.83 1.36 27.29
CA HIS A 24 6.95 2.30 27.41
C HIS A 24 8.29 1.73 27.93
N GLY A 25 8.27 0.56 28.55
CA GLY A 25 9.48 -0.16 29.00
C GLY A 25 9.96 -1.24 28.03
N ALA A 26 9.16 -1.58 27.02
CA ALA A 26 9.40 -2.67 26.07
C ALA A 26 10.49 -2.37 25.02
N PRO A 27 10.68 -1.13 24.46
CA PRO A 27 11.57 -0.93 23.32
C PRO A 27 12.98 -1.45 23.58
N ARG A 28 13.55 -1.20 24.75
CA ARG A 28 14.92 -1.62 25.11
C ARG A 28 15.04 -3.10 25.45
N ARG A 29 13.93 -3.81 25.67
CA ARG A 29 13.90 -5.25 25.98
C ARG A 29 13.57 -6.10 24.77
N HIS A 30 12.87 -5.52 23.76
CA HIS A 30 12.36 -6.23 22.59
C HIS A 30 13.08 -5.88 21.29
N PHE A 31 13.69 -4.70 21.20
CA PHE A 31 14.43 -4.26 20.00
C PHE A 31 15.87 -3.92 20.38
N ALA A 32 16.81 -4.50 19.65
CA ALA A 32 18.24 -4.30 19.90
C ALA A 32 18.66 -2.83 19.73
N ASP A 33 18.10 -2.16 18.72
CA ASP A 33 18.37 -0.77 18.38
C ASP A 33 17.17 -0.11 17.67
N ARG A 34 17.35 1.15 17.23
CA ARG A 34 16.34 1.90 16.49
C ARG A 34 16.03 1.26 15.13
N GLN A 35 17.04 0.68 14.48
CA GLN A 35 16.87 0.06 13.18
C GLN A 35 15.97 -1.17 13.26
N ALA A 36 16.18 -2.04 14.24
CA ALA A 36 15.33 -3.21 14.50
C ALA A 36 13.86 -2.82 14.76
N LEU A 37 13.63 -1.69 15.45
CA LEU A 37 12.27 -1.18 15.65
C LEU A 37 11.66 -0.66 14.34
N LEU A 38 12.41 0.05 13.50
CA LEU A 38 11.91 0.55 12.22
C LEU A 38 11.60 -0.61 11.26
N GLU A 39 12.41 -1.65 11.26
CA GLU A 39 12.18 -2.87 10.49
C GLU A 39 10.89 -3.57 10.95
N ALA A 40 10.67 -3.74 12.25
CA ALA A 40 9.44 -4.32 12.78
C ALA A 40 8.19 -3.47 12.46
N LEU A 41 8.33 -2.14 12.45
CA LEU A 41 7.26 -1.22 12.01
C LEU A 41 6.92 -1.40 10.54
N ALA A 42 7.93 -1.50 9.67
CA ALA A 42 7.73 -1.71 8.24
C ALA A 42 7.04 -3.05 7.97
N GLU A 43 7.46 -4.14 8.64
CA GLU A 43 6.82 -5.46 8.55
C GLU A 43 5.35 -5.40 8.98
N SER A 44 5.08 -4.81 10.16
CA SER A 44 3.71 -4.63 10.65
C SER A 44 2.86 -3.78 9.69
N GLY A 45 3.45 -2.79 9.04
CA GLY A 45 2.81 -1.99 8.01
C GLY A 45 2.36 -2.83 6.81
N PHE A 46 3.23 -3.69 6.28
CA PHE A 46 2.88 -4.60 5.19
C PHE A 46 1.82 -5.62 5.58
N GLU A 47 1.91 -6.21 6.78
CA GLU A 47 0.91 -7.15 7.29
C GLU A 47 -0.48 -6.49 7.40
N ARG A 48 -0.53 -5.25 7.90
CA ARG A 48 -1.76 -4.47 8.00
C ARG A 48 -2.33 -4.15 6.62
N LEU A 49 -1.51 -3.63 5.71
CA LEU A 49 -1.92 -3.35 4.34
C LEU A 49 -2.49 -4.60 3.66
N GLY A 50 -1.77 -5.72 3.72
CA GLY A 50 -2.25 -6.98 3.13
C GLY A 50 -3.57 -7.47 3.74
N SER A 51 -3.79 -7.24 5.04
CA SER A 51 -5.04 -7.57 5.72
C SER A 51 -6.19 -6.65 5.31
N GLU A 52 -5.93 -5.37 5.10
CA GLU A 52 -6.92 -4.40 4.63
C GLU A 52 -7.32 -4.68 3.18
N LEU A 53 -6.36 -4.98 2.30
CA LEU A 53 -6.63 -5.37 0.92
C LEU A 53 -7.49 -6.63 0.85
N ARG A 54 -7.12 -7.71 1.58
CA ARG A 54 -7.92 -8.95 1.61
C ARG A 54 -9.35 -8.69 2.07
N ARG A 55 -9.54 -7.95 3.16
CA ARG A 55 -10.89 -7.60 3.67
C ARG A 55 -11.70 -6.82 2.65
N ALA A 56 -11.09 -5.88 1.94
CA ALA A 56 -11.76 -5.11 0.90
C ALA A 56 -12.20 -6.00 -0.27
N LEU A 57 -11.34 -6.91 -0.73
CA LEU A 57 -11.65 -7.86 -1.78
C LEU A 57 -12.77 -8.84 -1.39
N ASP A 58 -12.73 -9.37 -0.15
CA ASP A 58 -13.75 -10.29 0.37
C ASP A 58 -15.13 -9.61 0.46
N ALA A 59 -15.16 -8.33 0.83
CA ALA A 59 -16.39 -7.56 0.94
C ALA A 59 -16.98 -7.15 -0.42
N ALA A 60 -16.16 -7.05 -1.47
CA ALA A 60 -16.59 -6.59 -2.80
C ALA A 60 -17.31 -7.67 -3.63
N GLY A 61 -17.32 -8.95 -3.18
CA GLY A 61 -17.92 -10.07 -3.90
C GLY A 61 -17.06 -10.57 -5.05
N GLU A 62 -17.69 -11.10 -6.11
CA GLU A 62 -17.01 -11.81 -7.21
C GLU A 62 -16.73 -10.90 -8.44
N ASP A 63 -17.44 -9.78 -8.56
CA ASP A 63 -17.29 -8.87 -9.71
C ASP A 63 -15.90 -8.24 -9.74
N PHE A 64 -15.17 -8.51 -10.82
CA PHE A 64 -13.79 -8.04 -10.98
C PHE A 64 -13.66 -6.52 -10.83
N ARG A 65 -14.58 -5.74 -11.43
CA ARG A 65 -14.54 -4.28 -11.39
C ARG A 65 -14.76 -3.76 -9.97
N ALA A 66 -15.75 -4.31 -9.26
CA ALA A 66 -16.01 -3.96 -7.87
C ALA A 66 -14.81 -4.29 -6.97
N ARG A 67 -14.17 -5.46 -7.18
CA ARG A 67 -12.96 -5.87 -6.46
C ARG A 67 -11.78 -4.95 -6.74
N LEU A 68 -11.57 -4.54 -7.99
CA LEU A 68 -10.50 -3.62 -8.36
C LEU A 68 -10.67 -2.26 -7.69
N HIS A 69 -11.89 -1.70 -7.71
CA HIS A 69 -12.22 -0.46 -7.01
C HIS A 69 -12.01 -0.59 -5.50
N ALA A 70 -12.47 -1.68 -4.88
CA ALA A 70 -12.32 -1.91 -3.45
C ALA A 70 -10.85 -1.99 -3.02
N ALA A 71 -10.02 -2.71 -3.78
CA ALA A 71 -8.60 -2.81 -3.52
C ALA A 71 -7.87 -1.47 -3.71
N ALA A 72 -8.20 -0.73 -4.78
CA ALA A 72 -7.64 0.60 -5.01
C ALA A 72 -8.01 1.58 -3.89
N ASN A 73 -9.26 1.57 -3.42
CA ASN A 73 -9.71 2.36 -2.28
C ASN A 73 -8.99 1.99 -0.98
N ALA A 74 -8.88 0.70 -0.66
CA ALA A 74 -8.18 0.25 0.54
C ALA A 74 -6.71 0.71 0.53
N TYR A 75 -6.03 0.57 -0.61
CA TYR A 75 -4.64 1.00 -0.74
C TYR A 75 -4.48 2.51 -0.61
N ILE A 76 -5.30 3.32 -1.32
CA ILE A 76 -5.14 4.79 -1.33
C ILE A 76 -5.42 5.39 0.06
N HIS A 77 -6.43 4.90 0.76
CA HIS A 77 -6.72 5.36 2.11
C HIS A 77 -5.58 5.02 3.07
N PHE A 78 -5.03 3.81 3.01
CA PHE A 78 -3.82 3.46 3.75
C PHE A 78 -2.66 4.40 3.42
N ALA A 79 -2.41 4.67 2.13
CA ALA A 79 -1.31 5.51 1.67
C ALA A 79 -1.42 6.97 2.12
N VAL A 80 -2.64 7.51 2.16
CA VAL A 80 -2.89 8.90 2.59
C VAL A 80 -2.92 9.02 4.11
N GLU A 81 -3.57 8.07 4.79
CA GLU A 81 -3.71 8.09 6.24
C GLU A 81 -2.42 7.80 6.98
N ASP A 82 -1.58 6.91 6.44
CA ASP A 82 -0.34 6.45 7.05
C ASP A 82 0.88 6.70 6.15
N ALA A 83 0.93 7.88 5.50
CA ALA A 83 1.98 8.22 4.53
C ALA A 83 3.40 8.01 5.07
N ALA A 84 3.67 8.40 6.32
CA ALA A 84 4.99 8.20 6.93
C ALA A 84 5.33 6.72 7.18
N LEU A 85 4.32 5.88 7.47
CA LEU A 85 4.51 4.44 7.58
C LEU A 85 4.77 3.83 6.20
N LEU A 86 4.02 4.25 5.19
CA LEU A 86 4.22 3.80 3.81
C LEU A 86 5.64 4.16 3.31
N GLU A 87 6.12 5.37 3.58
CA GLU A 87 7.49 5.78 3.27
C GLU A 87 8.51 4.86 3.95
N LEU A 88 8.31 4.54 5.24
CA LEU A 88 9.16 3.62 5.97
C LEU A 88 9.14 2.20 5.38
N MET A 89 7.97 1.68 5.00
CA MET A 89 7.80 0.35 4.41
C MET A 89 8.67 0.17 3.16
N PHE A 90 8.78 1.19 2.34
CA PHE A 90 9.59 1.16 1.11
C PHE A 90 11.01 1.75 1.27
N ALA A 91 11.37 2.25 2.46
CA ALA A 91 12.69 2.80 2.71
C ALA A 91 13.79 1.77 2.43
N GLY A 92 14.83 2.20 1.73
CA GLY A 92 16.00 1.37 1.46
C GLY A 92 15.85 0.28 0.39
N LYS A 93 14.66 0.12 -0.24
CA LYS A 93 14.46 -0.87 -1.31
C LYS A 93 15.47 -0.75 -2.46
N HIS A 94 15.92 0.46 -2.77
CA HIS A 94 16.87 0.72 -3.86
C HIS A 94 18.33 0.74 -3.42
N GLN A 95 18.62 0.57 -2.11
CA GLN A 95 19.97 0.73 -1.56
C GLN A 95 20.65 -0.58 -1.17
N LYS A 96 19.90 -1.70 -1.15
CA LYS A 96 20.41 -3.01 -0.73
C LYS A 96 20.18 -4.04 -1.84
N GLU A 97 21.14 -4.94 -2.05
CA GLU A 97 20.99 -6.09 -2.95
C GLU A 97 19.88 -7.04 -2.46
N GLU A 98 19.71 -7.17 -1.14
CA GLU A 98 18.60 -7.88 -0.51
C GLU A 98 17.81 -6.90 0.36
N TRP A 99 16.58 -6.64 -0.01
CA TRP A 99 15.67 -5.82 0.80
C TRP A 99 15.02 -6.70 1.88
N PRO A 100 15.19 -6.39 3.18
CA PRO A 100 14.78 -7.28 4.27
C PRO A 100 13.26 -7.51 4.35
N HIS A 101 12.47 -6.65 3.71
CA HIS A 101 11.00 -6.71 3.72
C HIS A 101 10.40 -7.34 2.45
N GLN A 102 11.20 -7.94 1.56
CA GLN A 102 10.72 -8.49 0.29
C GLN A 102 9.60 -9.52 0.52
N ASP A 103 9.82 -10.52 1.35
CA ASP A 103 8.85 -11.59 1.58
C ASP A 103 7.50 -11.08 2.16
N VAL A 104 7.54 -10.13 3.09
CA VAL A 104 6.32 -9.59 3.69
C VAL A 104 5.59 -8.67 2.72
N ALA A 105 6.33 -7.91 1.91
CA ALA A 105 5.76 -7.10 0.85
C ALA A 105 5.11 -7.97 -0.23
N ASP A 106 5.77 -9.03 -0.68
CA ASP A 106 5.24 -9.97 -1.66
C ASP A 106 3.93 -10.61 -1.17
N ARG A 107 3.88 -11.02 0.12
CA ARG A 107 2.63 -11.50 0.73
C ARG A 107 1.53 -10.44 0.80
N ALA A 108 1.89 -9.18 1.06
CA ALA A 108 0.91 -8.10 1.11
C ALA A 108 0.31 -7.81 -0.27
N PHE A 109 1.14 -7.84 -1.31
CA PHE A 109 0.73 -7.52 -2.69
C PHE A 109 0.27 -8.73 -3.51
N SER A 110 0.42 -9.97 -3.02
CA SER A 110 -0.03 -11.18 -3.73
C SER A 110 -1.50 -11.11 -4.14
N VAL A 111 -2.34 -10.55 -3.28
CA VAL A 111 -3.79 -10.40 -3.55
C VAL A 111 -4.07 -9.47 -4.74
N MET A 112 -3.23 -8.45 -4.96
CA MET A 112 -3.34 -7.57 -6.12
C MET A 112 -2.86 -8.27 -7.38
N PHE A 113 -1.80 -9.06 -7.29
CA PHE A 113 -1.30 -9.87 -8.39
C PHE A 113 -2.35 -10.90 -8.84
N GLU A 114 -2.96 -11.61 -7.88
CA GLU A 114 -4.06 -12.56 -8.14
C GLU A 114 -5.26 -11.88 -8.80
N LEU A 115 -5.60 -10.65 -8.38
CA LEU A 115 -6.67 -9.86 -8.98
C LEU A 115 -6.37 -9.49 -10.44
N ILE A 116 -5.14 -9.12 -10.77
CA ILE A 116 -4.75 -8.87 -12.17
C ILE A 116 -4.86 -10.15 -13.01
N LEU A 117 -4.39 -11.29 -12.50
CA LEU A 117 -4.54 -12.59 -13.17
C LEU A 117 -6.02 -12.96 -13.39
N GLN A 118 -6.88 -12.68 -12.41
CA GLN A 118 -8.33 -12.88 -12.56
C GLN A 118 -8.88 -12.04 -13.72
N GLY A 119 -8.55 -10.73 -13.76
CA GLY A 119 -9.01 -9.84 -14.82
C GLY A 119 -8.55 -10.25 -16.22
N GLN A 120 -7.35 -10.80 -16.34
CA GLN A 120 -6.83 -11.36 -17.58
C GLN A 120 -7.55 -12.66 -17.96
N ALA A 121 -7.79 -13.56 -16.99
CA ALA A 121 -8.51 -14.82 -17.22
C ALA A 121 -9.97 -14.60 -17.63
N GLU A 122 -10.62 -13.58 -17.11
CA GLU A 122 -11.99 -13.16 -17.46
C GLU A 122 -12.06 -12.35 -18.77
N GLY A 123 -10.91 -12.01 -19.37
CA GLY A 123 -10.85 -11.20 -20.59
C GLY A 123 -11.23 -9.72 -20.39
N VAL A 124 -11.25 -9.24 -19.16
CA VAL A 124 -11.46 -7.82 -18.82
C VAL A 124 -10.19 -7.01 -19.04
N LEU A 125 -9.05 -7.60 -18.69
CA LEU A 125 -7.72 -7.04 -18.94
C LEU A 125 -7.03 -7.74 -20.09
N GLU A 126 -6.16 -7.02 -20.82
CA GLU A 126 -5.35 -7.59 -21.89
C GLU A 126 -4.42 -8.70 -21.37
N PRO A 127 -4.22 -9.78 -22.17
CA PRO A 127 -3.18 -10.75 -21.89
C PRO A 127 -1.80 -10.07 -21.94
N GLY A 128 -0.93 -10.41 -20.99
CA GLY A 128 0.40 -9.83 -20.92
C GLY A 128 1.07 -10.18 -19.60
N ASP A 129 2.18 -9.52 -19.33
CA ASP A 129 2.88 -9.63 -18.05
C ASP A 129 2.03 -9.00 -16.93
N PRO A 130 1.49 -9.80 -15.99
CA PRO A 130 0.61 -9.30 -14.93
C PRO A 130 1.34 -8.36 -13.94
N GLU A 131 2.64 -8.53 -13.74
CA GLU A 131 3.42 -7.64 -12.89
C GLU A 131 3.48 -6.23 -13.51
N ARG A 132 3.70 -6.15 -14.80
CA ARG A 132 3.73 -4.88 -15.52
C ARG A 132 2.36 -4.18 -15.52
N VAL A 133 1.29 -4.93 -15.73
CA VAL A 133 -0.08 -4.40 -15.68
C VAL A 133 -0.40 -3.88 -14.27
N GLY A 134 -0.09 -4.66 -13.24
CA GLY A 134 -0.25 -4.27 -11.84
C GLY A 134 0.58 -3.05 -11.46
N LEU A 135 1.82 -2.94 -11.98
CA LEU A 135 2.71 -1.81 -11.71
C LEU A 135 2.16 -0.49 -12.29
N VAL A 136 1.50 -0.51 -13.46
CA VAL A 136 0.85 0.68 -14.03
C VAL A 136 -0.27 1.18 -13.13
N LEU A 137 -1.13 0.29 -12.63
CA LEU A 137 -2.17 0.64 -11.68
C LEU A 137 -1.57 1.19 -10.38
N PHE A 138 -0.58 0.49 -9.82
CA PHE A 138 0.12 0.91 -8.61
C PHE A 138 0.73 2.30 -8.74
N ALA A 139 1.45 2.57 -9.83
CA ALA A 139 2.05 3.87 -10.10
C ALA A 139 0.99 4.99 -10.19
N THR A 140 -0.17 4.69 -10.78
CA THR A 140 -1.30 5.63 -10.88
C THR A 140 -1.84 5.98 -9.50
N ILE A 141 -2.11 4.97 -8.67
CA ILE A 141 -2.63 5.18 -7.31
C ILE A 141 -1.61 5.90 -6.41
N GLN A 142 -0.33 5.54 -6.50
CA GLN A 142 0.75 6.23 -5.79
C GLN A 142 0.89 7.69 -6.23
N GLY A 143 0.72 7.98 -7.51
CA GLY A 143 0.68 9.35 -8.02
C GLY A 143 -0.45 10.17 -7.37
N ILE A 144 -1.66 9.61 -7.27
CA ILE A 144 -2.79 10.25 -6.58
C ILE A 144 -2.49 10.47 -5.10
N ALA A 145 -1.97 9.46 -4.40
CA ALA A 145 -1.58 9.59 -2.99
C ALA A 145 -0.57 10.72 -2.77
N SER A 146 0.41 10.85 -3.66
CA SER A 146 1.39 11.94 -3.62
C SER A 146 0.76 13.32 -3.83
N LEU A 147 -0.21 13.44 -4.75
CA LEU A 147 -0.94 14.69 -4.98
C LEU A 147 -1.76 15.11 -3.75
N VAL A 148 -2.40 14.16 -3.07
CA VAL A 148 -3.13 14.43 -1.82
C VAL A 148 -2.16 14.83 -0.70
N SER A 149 -1.07 14.09 -0.52
CA SER A 149 -0.06 14.37 0.51
C SER A 149 0.62 15.74 0.33
N SER A 150 0.76 16.20 -0.93
CA SER A 150 1.30 17.53 -1.25
C SER A 150 0.27 18.66 -1.19
N GLY A 151 -1.00 18.35 -0.95
CA GLY A 151 -2.09 19.33 -0.90
C GLY A 151 -2.55 19.87 -2.27
N ILE A 152 -2.10 19.26 -3.38
CA ILE A 152 -2.57 19.61 -4.74
C ILE A 152 -4.00 19.12 -4.96
N VAL A 153 -4.33 17.94 -4.42
CA VAL A 153 -5.67 17.34 -4.42
C VAL A 153 -6.18 17.31 -3.00
N THR A 154 -7.43 17.72 -2.77
CA THR A 154 -8.06 17.66 -1.45
C THR A 154 -8.56 16.25 -1.13
N SER A 155 -8.73 15.93 0.16
CA SER A 155 -9.28 14.64 0.57
C SER A 155 -10.71 14.42 0.04
N GLU A 156 -11.47 15.50 -0.20
CA GLU A 156 -12.84 15.45 -0.75
C GLU A 156 -12.86 15.04 -2.24
N GLN A 157 -11.77 15.33 -2.97
CA GLN A 157 -11.60 14.99 -4.39
C GLN A 157 -11.01 13.59 -4.58
N LEU A 158 -10.51 12.96 -3.52
CA LEU A 158 -9.75 11.71 -3.60
C LEU A 158 -10.55 10.58 -4.22
N ASP A 159 -11.76 10.32 -3.69
CA ASP A 159 -12.57 9.17 -4.09
C ASP A 159 -13.03 9.28 -5.55
N GLU A 160 -13.41 10.49 -6.00
CA GLU A 160 -13.80 10.74 -7.37
C GLU A 160 -12.62 10.57 -8.33
N LEU A 161 -11.47 11.15 -8.00
CA LEU A 161 -10.25 11.03 -8.81
C LEU A 161 -9.76 9.57 -8.91
N LEU A 162 -9.84 8.83 -7.79
CA LEU A 162 -9.47 7.42 -7.79
C LEU A 162 -10.42 6.58 -8.65
N ALA A 163 -11.73 6.81 -8.54
CA ALA A 163 -12.72 6.13 -9.37
C ALA A 163 -12.46 6.37 -10.86
N ASP A 164 -12.21 7.61 -11.25
CA ASP A 164 -11.86 7.98 -12.62
C ASP A 164 -10.56 7.30 -13.09
N ALA A 165 -9.54 7.26 -12.24
CA ALA A 165 -8.26 6.63 -12.56
C ALA A 165 -8.42 5.12 -12.80
N VAL A 166 -9.17 4.41 -11.94
CA VAL A 166 -9.45 2.98 -12.11
C VAL A 166 -10.24 2.73 -13.40
N GLU A 167 -11.23 3.57 -13.72
CA GLU A 167 -11.98 3.46 -14.97
C GLU A 167 -11.12 3.74 -16.21
N HIS A 168 -10.18 4.67 -16.13
CA HIS A 168 -9.21 4.92 -17.21
C HIS A 168 -8.25 3.74 -17.38
N PHE A 169 -7.76 3.16 -16.29
CA PHE A 169 -6.94 1.95 -16.32
C PHE A 169 -7.70 0.80 -16.99
N LEU A 170 -8.93 0.53 -16.57
CA LEU A 170 -9.77 -0.52 -17.15
C LEU A 170 -10.03 -0.32 -18.65
N ARG A 171 -10.23 0.92 -19.09
CA ARG A 171 -10.41 1.22 -20.53
C ARG A 171 -9.14 1.06 -21.34
N GLY A 172 -8.00 1.48 -20.77
CA GLY A 172 -6.69 1.41 -21.43
C GLY A 172 -6.09 0.00 -21.45
N SER A 173 -6.53 -0.87 -20.54
CA SER A 173 -6.06 -2.25 -20.42
C SER A 173 -7.05 -3.28 -20.97
N ARG A 174 -8.02 -2.86 -21.81
CA ARG A 174 -8.97 -3.78 -22.43
C ARG A 174 -8.30 -4.62 -23.50
N ALA A 175 -8.64 -5.93 -23.51
CA ALA A 175 -8.30 -6.80 -24.62
C ALA A 175 -8.85 -6.20 -25.93
N ALA A 176 -8.00 -6.11 -26.95
CA ALA A 176 -8.45 -5.73 -28.30
C ALA A 176 -9.45 -6.78 -28.80
N VAL A 177 -10.63 -6.35 -29.24
CA VAL A 177 -11.68 -7.21 -29.82
C VAL A 177 -11.28 -7.63 -31.23
#